data_59da2f9a44299b3d2732782b81e49ce7
#
_entry.id   59da2f9a44299b3d2732782b81e49ce7
#
_cell.length_a   1.000
_cell.length_b   1.000
_cell.length_c   1.000
_cell.angle_alpha   90.00
_cell.angle_beta   90.00
_cell.angle_gamma   90.00
#
_symmetry.space_group_name_H-M   'P 1'
#
loop_
_entity.id
_entity.type
_entity.pdbx_description
1 polymer ?
#
loop_
_entity_poly.entity_id
_entity_poly.type
_entity_poly.pdbx_seq_one_letter_code
_entity_poly.pdbx_strand_id
1 'polypeptide(L)'
;MTLRQLSFALALIVSAHTATGAPCSADDFEQHVSGVSQCLLMRRYGPLEPEAMVVWLHGDVSSGGPANYHFAIAQGAASELSSLSVLSIALVRPGYPDGSGESSSVAVLHGGRSDHYTKENLAEVGAAIERLRARFKPKTVALVGHSGGAATAAVLLGMNPGLVNAAVLVSCPCDLVAWRAGRREWDRSENPIKWAERVGASTKVVALTGARDDNTLPQLAQAYVEALRSRGVEAGFLSLPDDTHNSALRSPEVLNAVRQLLTPR
;
A
#
# COMPACT_ATOMS: atom_id res chain seq x y z
N MET A 1 18.22 -14.52 72.50
CA MET A 1 18.93 -14.06 71.24
C MET A 1 18.07 -14.45 70.04
N THR A 2 17.32 -13.50 69.49
CA THR A 2 16.38 -13.71 68.40
C THR A 2 16.99 -13.13 67.11
N LEU A 3 17.33 -14.04 66.17
CA LEU A 3 17.77 -13.64 64.83
C LEU A 3 16.60 -13.09 64.04
N ARG A 4 16.68 -11.82 63.63
CA ARG A 4 15.78 -11.23 62.61
C ARG A 4 16.32 -11.58 61.24
N GLN A 5 15.55 -12.34 60.46
CA GLN A 5 15.78 -12.54 59.03
C GLN A 5 15.33 -11.28 58.27
N LEU A 6 16.26 -10.62 57.60
CA LEU A 6 15.99 -9.58 56.61
C LEU A 6 15.73 -10.26 55.26
N SER A 7 14.48 -10.22 54.80
CA SER A 7 14.14 -10.61 53.43
C SER A 7 14.40 -9.42 52.49
N PHE A 8 15.36 -9.55 51.60
CA PHE A 8 15.55 -8.61 50.48
C PHE A 8 14.61 -9.00 49.33
N ALA A 9 13.62 -8.17 49.09
CA ALA A 9 12.79 -8.29 47.87
C ALA A 9 13.52 -7.64 46.72
N LEU A 10 13.99 -8.47 45.74
CA LEU A 10 14.57 -8.02 44.49
C LEU A 10 13.44 -7.61 43.57
N ALA A 11 13.20 -6.32 43.39
CA ALA A 11 12.24 -5.81 42.42
C ALA A 11 12.86 -5.92 41.01
N LEU A 12 12.37 -6.87 40.21
CA LEU A 12 12.66 -6.92 38.77
C LEU A 12 11.93 -5.74 38.10
N ILE A 13 12.69 -4.73 37.73
CA ILE A 13 12.22 -3.67 36.82
C ILE A 13 12.20 -4.28 35.41
N VAL A 14 11.02 -4.75 34.99
CA VAL A 14 10.77 -5.09 33.59
C VAL A 14 10.61 -3.77 32.85
N SER A 15 11.70 -3.31 32.22
CA SER A 15 11.64 -2.20 31.27
C SER A 15 10.85 -2.67 30.05
N ALA A 16 9.59 -2.27 29.98
CA ALA A 16 8.80 -2.38 28.75
C ALA A 16 9.46 -1.49 27.69
N HIS A 17 10.28 -2.08 26.84
CA HIS A 17 10.73 -1.41 25.64
C HIS A 17 9.51 -1.27 24.72
N THR A 18 8.91 -0.10 24.72
CA THR A 18 8.02 0.31 23.64
C THR A 18 8.90 0.38 22.39
N ALA A 19 8.77 -0.60 21.51
CA ALA A 19 9.39 -0.55 20.19
C ALA A 19 8.75 0.61 19.44
N THR A 20 9.24 1.83 19.63
CA THR A 20 8.99 2.95 18.75
C THR A 20 9.72 2.61 17.45
N GLY A 21 8.97 2.42 16.37
CA GLY A 21 9.57 2.28 15.06
C GLY A 21 10.56 3.45 14.84
N ALA A 22 11.63 3.16 14.14
CA ALA A 22 12.64 4.17 13.80
C ALA A 22 12.77 4.23 12.26
N PRO A 23 13.13 5.39 11.70
CA PRO A 23 13.56 5.45 10.30
C PRO A 23 14.66 4.42 10.05
N CYS A 24 14.84 4.03 8.79
CA CYS A 24 15.96 3.15 8.44
C CYS A 24 17.27 3.79 8.90
N SER A 25 18.22 2.97 9.36
CA SER A 25 19.56 3.46 9.70
C SER A 25 20.25 4.11 8.49
N ALA A 26 19.91 3.63 7.28
CA ALA A 26 20.21 4.26 6.01
C ALA A 26 19.17 3.80 4.98
N ASP A 27 18.74 4.69 4.08
CA ASP A 27 17.96 4.33 2.90
C ASP A 27 18.93 3.73 1.87
N ASP A 28 18.87 2.41 1.66
CA ASP A 28 19.64 1.77 0.60
C ASP A 28 18.94 1.82 -0.76
N PHE A 29 17.63 2.14 -0.75
CA PHE A 29 16.75 2.20 -1.94
C PHE A 29 16.76 0.92 -2.78
N GLU A 30 17.10 -0.19 -2.16
CA GLU A 30 17.08 -1.53 -2.75
C GLU A 30 16.21 -2.47 -1.92
N GLN A 31 16.41 -2.48 -0.61
CA GLN A 31 15.67 -3.30 0.35
C GLN A 31 14.91 -2.46 1.38
N HIS A 32 15.33 -1.20 1.60
CA HIS A 32 14.76 -0.35 2.63
C HIS A 32 14.59 1.09 2.15
N VAL A 33 13.49 1.70 2.59
CA VAL A 33 13.21 3.12 2.44
C VAL A 33 12.52 3.66 3.68
N SER A 34 12.95 4.81 4.17
CA SER A 34 12.30 5.47 5.30
C SER A 34 10.96 6.08 4.89
N GLY A 35 9.95 5.92 5.75
CA GLY A 35 8.76 6.74 5.77
C GLY A 35 8.98 8.04 6.55
N VAL A 36 8.00 8.47 7.32
CA VAL A 36 8.11 9.61 8.25
C VAL A 36 8.96 9.22 9.45
N SER A 37 8.61 8.13 10.09
CA SER A 37 9.23 7.61 11.31
C SER A 37 9.52 6.11 11.27
N GLN A 38 9.12 5.42 10.23
CA GLN A 38 9.23 3.97 10.09
C GLN A 38 10.20 3.59 8.99
N CYS A 39 10.81 2.42 9.12
CA CYS A 39 11.61 1.80 8.08
C CYS A 39 10.76 0.78 7.32
N LEU A 40 10.56 0.98 6.04
CA LEU A 40 9.76 0.12 5.20
C LEU A 40 10.63 -0.77 4.32
N LEU A 41 10.27 -2.05 4.25
CA LEU A 41 10.90 -3.01 3.36
C LEU A 41 10.43 -2.77 1.91
N MET A 42 11.33 -2.99 0.97
CA MET A 42 11.03 -2.91 -0.45
C MET A 42 11.89 -3.87 -1.27
N ARG A 43 11.53 -4.05 -2.53
CA ARG A 43 12.38 -4.66 -3.56
C ARG A 43 12.29 -3.82 -4.82
N ARG A 44 13.43 -3.59 -5.43
CA ARG A 44 13.57 -2.75 -6.63
C ARG A 44 13.98 -3.59 -7.83
N TYR A 45 13.34 -3.34 -8.98
CA TYR A 45 13.60 -4.00 -10.24
C TYR A 45 13.62 -2.97 -11.39
N GLY A 46 14.59 -3.06 -12.29
CA GLY A 46 14.71 -2.17 -13.42
C GLY A 46 15.83 -1.13 -13.31
N PRO A 47 15.83 -0.09 -14.16
CA PRO A 47 16.92 0.86 -14.28
C PRO A 47 17.01 1.81 -13.08
N LEU A 48 18.21 2.37 -12.83
CA LEU A 48 18.45 3.39 -11.80
C LEU A 48 18.08 4.81 -12.24
N GLU A 49 18.01 5.03 -13.54
CA GLU A 49 17.61 6.29 -14.18
C GLU A 49 16.35 6.03 -15.02
N PRO A 50 15.19 5.88 -14.38
CA PRO A 50 13.96 5.49 -15.08
C PRO A 50 13.24 6.70 -15.67
N GLU A 51 12.53 6.47 -16.78
CA GLU A 51 11.53 7.42 -17.29
C GLU A 51 10.23 7.36 -16.47
N ALA A 52 9.87 6.16 -15.97
CA ALA A 52 8.68 5.96 -15.15
C ALA A 52 8.98 5.08 -13.94
N MET A 53 8.24 5.27 -12.85
CA MET A 53 8.30 4.45 -11.66
C MET A 53 6.92 3.89 -11.33
N VAL A 54 6.86 2.60 -11.02
CA VAL A 54 5.63 1.92 -10.56
C VAL A 54 5.87 1.37 -9.16
N VAL A 55 5.06 1.80 -8.19
CA VAL A 55 5.11 1.28 -6.83
C VAL A 55 3.94 0.34 -6.61
N TRP A 56 4.24 -0.89 -6.20
CA TRP A 56 3.27 -1.96 -5.95
C TRP A 56 3.02 -2.13 -4.46
N LEU A 57 1.75 -2.09 -4.04
CA LEU A 57 1.31 -2.27 -2.67
C LEU A 57 0.48 -3.56 -2.53
N HIS A 58 0.92 -4.45 -1.65
CA HIS A 58 0.22 -5.69 -1.35
C HIS A 58 -1.08 -5.48 -0.57
N GLY A 59 -1.97 -6.47 -0.59
CA GLY A 59 -3.18 -6.54 0.22
C GLY A 59 -2.92 -6.93 1.68
N ASP A 60 -3.99 -7.08 2.44
CA ASP A 60 -3.90 -7.57 3.81
C ASP A 60 -3.57 -9.07 3.81
N VAL A 61 -2.54 -9.46 4.55
CA VAL A 61 -2.18 -10.85 4.76
C VAL A 61 -2.72 -11.28 6.13
N SER A 62 -4.03 -11.55 6.16
CA SER A 62 -4.76 -11.89 7.39
C SER A 62 -4.27 -13.17 8.06
N SER A 63 -3.65 -14.08 7.30
CA SER A 63 -3.04 -15.32 7.82
C SER A 63 -1.77 -15.11 8.64
N GLY A 64 -1.21 -13.87 8.64
CA GLY A 64 0.05 -13.58 9.34
C GLY A 64 1.32 -13.98 8.59
N GLY A 65 1.21 -14.51 7.37
CA GLY A 65 2.35 -14.85 6.52
C GLY A 65 3.05 -13.64 5.91
N PRO A 66 4.13 -13.88 5.12
CA PRO A 66 4.88 -12.82 4.48
C PRO A 66 4.06 -12.13 3.39
N ALA A 67 4.17 -10.80 3.33
CA ALA A 67 3.52 -9.94 2.33
C ALA A 67 4.46 -9.73 1.13
N ASN A 68 4.81 -10.79 0.43
CA ASN A 68 5.80 -10.78 -0.65
C ASN A 68 5.25 -11.26 -2.02
N TYR A 69 3.99 -11.63 -2.11
CA TYR A 69 3.41 -12.17 -3.35
C TYR A 69 3.44 -11.17 -4.53
N HIS A 70 3.50 -9.87 -4.23
CA HIS A 70 3.60 -8.80 -5.23
C HIS A 70 5.04 -8.62 -5.77
N PHE A 71 6.06 -9.23 -5.16
CA PHE A 71 7.46 -9.12 -5.60
C PHE A 71 7.67 -9.69 -7.00
N ALA A 72 7.18 -10.91 -7.24
CA ALA A 72 7.28 -11.53 -8.56
C ALA A 72 6.52 -10.75 -9.63
N ILE A 73 5.39 -10.13 -9.26
CA ILE A 73 4.60 -9.30 -10.16
C ILE A 73 5.36 -8.02 -10.52
N ALA A 74 5.93 -7.35 -9.53
CA ALA A 74 6.75 -6.16 -9.75
C ALA A 74 7.99 -6.47 -10.60
N GLN A 75 8.64 -7.61 -10.38
CA GLN A 75 9.76 -8.08 -11.18
C GLN A 75 9.36 -8.34 -12.64
N GLY A 76 8.26 -9.04 -12.85
CA GLY A 76 7.70 -9.30 -14.19
C GLY A 76 7.35 -8.00 -14.90
N ALA A 77 6.72 -7.05 -14.19
CA ALA A 77 6.37 -5.75 -14.75
C ALA A 77 7.61 -4.95 -15.21
N ALA A 78 8.72 -4.97 -14.45
CA ALA A 78 9.95 -4.33 -14.87
C ALA A 78 10.48 -4.90 -16.20
N SER A 79 10.37 -6.21 -16.39
CA SER A 79 10.79 -6.89 -17.61
C SER A 79 9.86 -6.56 -18.79
N GLU A 80 8.55 -6.69 -18.61
CA GLU A 80 7.55 -6.52 -19.65
C GLU A 80 7.34 -5.04 -20.07
N LEU A 81 7.67 -4.10 -19.20
CA LEU A 81 7.62 -2.65 -19.45
C LEU A 81 9.01 -2.05 -19.70
N SER A 82 10.02 -2.86 -19.98
CA SER A 82 11.41 -2.41 -20.16
C SER A 82 11.57 -1.37 -21.28
N SER A 83 10.76 -1.45 -22.33
CA SER A 83 10.76 -0.44 -23.42
C SER A 83 10.31 0.95 -22.96
N LEU A 84 9.61 1.06 -21.83
CA LEU A 84 9.20 2.33 -21.20
C LEU A 84 10.19 2.79 -20.12
N SER A 85 11.33 2.13 -19.97
CA SER A 85 12.33 2.42 -18.94
C SER A 85 11.70 2.52 -17.54
N VAL A 86 10.97 1.47 -17.13
CA VAL A 86 10.22 1.42 -15.88
C VAL A 86 11.07 0.90 -14.74
N LEU A 87 11.17 1.68 -13.66
CA LEU A 87 11.58 1.22 -12.35
C LEU A 87 10.36 0.70 -11.59
N SER A 88 10.36 -0.59 -11.26
CA SER A 88 9.27 -1.26 -10.56
C SER A 88 9.68 -1.54 -9.11
N ILE A 89 8.88 -1.08 -8.15
CA ILE A 89 9.18 -1.16 -6.72
C ILE A 89 8.04 -1.88 -6.01
N ALA A 90 8.34 -3.03 -5.42
CA ALA A 90 7.44 -3.69 -4.49
C ALA A 90 7.69 -3.15 -3.09
N LEU A 91 6.74 -2.38 -2.54
CA LEU A 91 6.82 -1.78 -1.22
C LEU A 91 5.98 -2.58 -0.23
N VAL A 92 6.56 -2.93 0.91
CA VAL A 92 5.88 -3.63 1.99
C VAL A 92 5.27 -2.59 2.93
N ARG A 93 3.96 -2.62 3.07
CA ARG A 93 3.22 -1.67 3.93
C ARG A 93 3.64 -1.80 5.40
N PRO A 94 3.50 -0.73 6.21
CA PRO A 94 3.84 -0.76 7.63
C PRO A 94 3.25 -1.96 8.37
N GLY A 95 4.06 -2.62 9.20
CA GLY A 95 3.66 -3.73 10.06
C GLY A 95 3.50 -5.09 9.37
N TYR A 96 3.99 -5.24 8.14
CA TYR A 96 3.98 -6.52 7.44
C TYR A 96 5.40 -7.07 7.26
N PRO A 97 5.62 -8.39 7.45
CA PRO A 97 6.87 -9.05 7.10
C PRO A 97 6.90 -9.38 5.60
N ASP A 98 8.09 -9.47 5.03
CA ASP A 98 8.32 -9.98 3.68
C ASP A 98 8.92 -11.40 3.63
N GLY A 99 9.23 -11.95 4.79
CA GLY A 99 9.92 -13.23 4.96
C GLY A 99 11.40 -13.08 5.29
N SER A 100 12.00 -11.91 5.07
CA SER A 100 13.38 -11.59 5.47
C SER A 100 13.45 -10.62 6.65
N GLY A 101 12.38 -9.84 6.84
CA GLY A 101 12.23 -8.84 7.89
C GLY A 101 10.79 -8.38 8.02
N GLU A 102 10.56 -7.29 8.73
CA GLU A 102 9.26 -6.65 8.93
C GLU A 102 9.38 -5.13 8.74
N SER A 103 8.47 -4.55 7.97
CA SER A 103 8.30 -3.10 7.92
C SER A 103 7.81 -2.61 9.26
N SER A 104 8.52 -1.65 9.85
CA SER A 104 8.15 -1.11 11.15
C SER A 104 6.79 -0.40 11.12
N SER A 105 6.05 -0.44 12.23
CA SER A 105 4.77 0.25 12.37
C SER A 105 4.40 0.43 13.83
N VAL A 106 3.88 1.59 14.17
CA VAL A 106 3.32 1.88 15.49
C VAL A 106 1.99 1.13 15.70
N ALA A 107 1.22 0.91 14.66
CA ALA A 107 -0.13 0.34 14.77
C ALA A 107 -0.15 -1.17 15.07
N VAL A 108 0.89 -1.91 14.69
CA VAL A 108 1.00 -3.37 14.98
C VAL A 108 1.12 -3.63 16.48
N LEU A 109 1.68 -2.70 17.23
CA LEU A 109 1.82 -2.81 18.69
C LEU A 109 0.48 -2.86 19.43
N HIS A 110 -0.63 -2.57 18.78
CA HIS A 110 -1.97 -2.48 19.39
C HIS A 110 -2.95 -3.58 18.93
N GLY A 111 -2.46 -4.75 18.56
CA GLY A 111 -3.33 -5.93 18.45
C GLY A 111 -3.77 -6.33 17.05
N GLY A 112 -2.90 -6.28 16.09
CA GLY A 112 -3.11 -6.93 14.81
C GLY A 112 -3.24 -5.99 13.61
N ARG A 113 -3.29 -6.60 12.41
CA ARG A 113 -3.29 -5.94 11.10
C ARG A 113 -4.69 -5.58 10.59
N SER A 114 -5.71 -5.75 11.43
CA SER A 114 -7.09 -5.32 11.14
C SER A 114 -7.25 -3.84 11.44
N ASP A 115 -8.07 -3.14 10.65
CA ASP A 115 -8.30 -1.71 10.84
C ASP A 115 -6.99 -0.89 10.78
N HIS A 116 -6.27 -1.04 9.69
CA HIS A 116 -4.84 -0.69 9.62
C HIS A 116 -4.49 0.42 8.61
N TYR A 117 -5.50 1.01 7.96
CA TYR A 117 -5.28 2.13 7.03
C TYR A 117 -5.35 3.46 7.79
N THR A 118 -4.59 3.54 8.90
CA THR A 118 -4.56 4.73 9.74
C THR A 118 -3.80 5.86 9.03
N LYS A 119 -4.07 7.11 9.41
CA LYS A 119 -3.36 8.28 8.85
C LYS A 119 -1.85 8.15 8.97
N GLU A 120 -1.39 7.61 10.09
CA GLU A 120 0.02 7.42 10.37
C GLU A 120 0.64 6.43 9.39
N ASN A 121 0.04 5.25 9.23
CA ASN A 121 0.54 4.24 8.28
C ASN A 121 0.48 4.72 6.82
N LEU A 122 -0.56 5.47 6.46
CA LEU A 122 -0.68 6.07 5.14
C LEU A 122 0.40 7.13 4.92
N ALA A 123 0.68 7.97 5.92
CA ALA A 123 1.75 8.96 5.85
C ALA A 123 3.14 8.32 5.67
N GLU A 124 3.40 7.17 6.32
CA GLU A 124 4.64 6.42 6.14
C GLU A 124 4.82 5.96 4.68
N VAL A 125 3.76 5.40 4.08
CA VAL A 125 3.78 4.98 2.67
C VAL A 125 3.96 6.18 1.74
N GLY A 126 3.24 7.27 1.99
CA GLY A 126 3.35 8.51 1.22
C GLY A 126 4.77 9.07 1.24
N ALA A 127 5.36 9.20 2.43
CA ALA A 127 6.73 9.71 2.59
C ALA A 127 7.78 8.79 1.92
N ALA A 128 7.61 7.48 1.99
CA ALA A 128 8.47 6.53 1.29
C ALA A 128 8.42 6.75 -0.24
N ILE A 129 7.21 6.93 -0.81
CA ILE A 129 7.05 7.20 -2.24
C ILE A 129 7.69 8.54 -2.62
N GLU A 130 7.56 9.59 -1.80
CA GLU A 130 8.23 10.88 -2.02
C GLU A 130 9.75 10.74 -2.05
N ARG A 131 10.34 9.97 -1.12
CA ARG A 131 11.79 9.70 -1.09
C ARG A 131 12.26 8.94 -2.33
N LEU A 132 11.50 7.92 -2.76
CA LEU A 132 11.78 7.17 -3.97
C LEU A 132 11.72 8.08 -5.20
N ARG A 133 10.70 8.94 -5.29
CA ARG A 133 10.57 9.94 -6.36
C ARG A 133 11.73 10.93 -6.37
N ALA A 134 12.14 11.42 -5.20
CA ALA A 134 13.28 12.32 -5.08
C ALA A 134 14.61 11.65 -5.48
N ARG A 135 14.77 10.38 -5.13
CA ARG A 135 15.99 9.60 -5.44
C ARG A 135 16.13 9.26 -6.91
N PHE A 136 15.06 8.77 -7.56
CA PHE A 136 15.13 8.25 -8.92
C PHE A 136 14.65 9.24 -9.98
N LYS A 137 13.96 10.29 -9.61
CA LYS A 137 13.49 11.41 -10.46
C LYS A 137 12.76 10.96 -11.73
N PRO A 138 11.82 10.00 -11.67
CA PRO A 138 11.06 9.58 -12.82
C PRO A 138 10.17 10.73 -13.32
N LYS A 139 9.87 10.75 -14.62
CA LYS A 139 8.91 11.72 -15.20
C LYS A 139 7.47 11.39 -14.79
N THR A 140 7.17 10.10 -14.65
CA THR A 140 5.83 9.61 -14.29
C THR A 140 5.93 8.61 -13.15
N VAL A 141 5.04 8.74 -12.17
CA VAL A 141 4.88 7.78 -11.07
C VAL A 141 3.49 7.19 -11.11
N ALA A 142 3.40 5.87 -11.13
CA ALA A 142 2.15 5.13 -10.97
C ALA A 142 2.14 4.30 -9.68
N LEU A 143 0.98 4.19 -9.05
CA LEU A 143 0.77 3.39 -7.85
C LEU A 143 -0.17 2.24 -8.18
N VAL A 144 0.24 1.01 -7.93
CA VAL A 144 -0.61 -0.18 -8.11
C VAL A 144 -0.87 -0.81 -6.76
N GLY A 145 -2.12 -0.87 -6.37
CA GLY A 145 -2.52 -1.48 -5.11
C GLY A 145 -3.45 -2.67 -5.30
N HIS A 146 -3.30 -3.69 -4.46
CA HIS A 146 -4.22 -4.83 -4.40
C HIS A 146 -4.91 -4.85 -3.04
N SER A 147 -6.25 -5.00 -3.04
CA SER A 147 -7.03 -5.15 -1.80
C SER A 147 -6.74 -4.00 -0.81
N GLY A 148 -6.23 -4.28 0.39
CA GLY A 148 -5.78 -3.26 1.34
C GLY A 148 -4.71 -2.31 0.80
N GLY A 149 -3.86 -2.77 -0.13
CA GLY A 149 -2.94 -1.90 -0.86
C GLY A 149 -3.66 -0.95 -1.81
N ALA A 150 -4.78 -1.38 -2.41
CA ALA A 150 -5.62 -0.52 -3.24
C ALA A 150 -6.36 0.53 -2.39
N ALA A 151 -6.85 0.15 -1.20
CA ALA A 151 -7.42 1.13 -0.26
C ALA A 151 -6.36 2.16 0.17
N THR A 152 -5.14 1.71 0.50
CA THR A 152 -4.00 2.59 0.81
C THR A 152 -3.73 3.56 -0.35
N ALA A 153 -3.64 3.05 -1.58
CA ALA A 153 -3.42 3.86 -2.77
C ALA A 153 -4.54 4.89 -2.97
N ALA A 154 -5.80 4.45 -2.89
CA ALA A 154 -6.95 5.31 -3.10
C ALA A 154 -7.04 6.47 -2.08
N VAL A 155 -6.69 6.23 -0.81
CA VAL A 155 -6.60 7.31 0.19
C VAL A 155 -5.44 8.25 -0.13
N LEU A 156 -4.26 7.72 -0.48
CA LEU A 156 -3.07 8.53 -0.77
C LEU A 156 -3.30 9.50 -1.94
N LEU A 157 -4.10 9.12 -2.96
CA LEU A 157 -4.44 10.02 -4.06
C LEU A 157 -5.10 11.33 -3.58
N GLY A 158 -5.95 11.26 -2.57
CA GLY A 158 -6.62 12.43 -2.00
C GLY A 158 -5.88 13.04 -0.81
N MET A 159 -5.12 12.25 -0.06
CA MET A 159 -4.33 12.74 1.08
C MET A 159 -3.09 13.52 0.63
N ASN A 160 -2.46 13.09 -0.46
CA ASN A 160 -1.26 13.69 -1.05
C ASN A 160 -1.48 13.99 -2.55
N PRO A 161 -2.32 14.97 -2.92
CA PRO A 161 -2.55 15.30 -4.32
C PRO A 161 -1.24 15.63 -5.04
N GLY A 162 -0.99 14.98 -6.19
CA GLY A 162 0.26 15.14 -6.95
C GLY A 162 1.42 14.24 -6.52
N LEU A 163 1.24 13.39 -5.51
CA LEU A 163 2.24 12.38 -5.13
C LEU A 163 2.54 11.45 -6.30
N VAL A 164 1.51 11.01 -7.00
CA VAL A 164 1.60 10.15 -8.18
C VAL A 164 0.75 10.70 -9.34
N ASN A 165 1.12 10.31 -10.56
CA ASN A 165 0.43 10.73 -11.78
C ASN A 165 -0.75 9.80 -12.11
N ALA A 166 -0.66 8.54 -11.71
CA ALA A 166 -1.67 7.53 -12.02
C ALA A 166 -1.79 6.47 -10.94
N ALA A 167 -2.94 5.79 -10.89
CA ALA A 167 -3.13 4.64 -10.03
C ALA A 167 -3.93 3.52 -10.71
N VAL A 168 -3.56 2.28 -10.38
CA VAL A 168 -4.30 1.06 -10.69
C VAL A 168 -4.76 0.43 -9.37
N LEU A 169 -6.07 0.34 -9.17
CA LEU A 169 -6.69 -0.14 -7.94
C LEU A 169 -7.31 -1.51 -8.19
N VAL A 170 -6.68 -2.57 -7.70
CA VAL A 170 -7.11 -3.95 -7.93
C VAL A 170 -7.87 -4.47 -6.72
N SER A 171 -9.11 -4.94 -6.93
CA SER A 171 -9.95 -5.51 -5.86
C SER A 171 -10.03 -4.58 -4.63
N CYS A 172 -10.36 -3.33 -4.87
CA CYS A 172 -10.30 -2.27 -3.86
C CYS A 172 -11.51 -2.30 -2.92
N PRO A 173 -11.33 -2.38 -1.60
CA PRO A 173 -12.37 -2.03 -0.64
C PRO A 173 -12.49 -0.50 -0.54
N CYS A 174 -12.85 0.12 -1.64
CA CYS A 174 -12.81 1.58 -1.80
C CYS A 174 -13.88 2.33 -1.01
N ASP A 175 -14.86 1.63 -0.45
CA ASP A 175 -15.75 2.12 0.61
C ASP A 175 -15.72 1.13 1.78
N LEU A 176 -14.99 1.49 2.84
CA LEU A 176 -14.82 0.63 4.02
C LEU A 176 -16.12 0.42 4.79
N VAL A 177 -17.00 1.42 4.84
CA VAL A 177 -18.29 1.31 5.54
C VAL A 177 -19.17 0.29 4.82
N ALA A 178 -19.29 0.39 3.50
CA ALA A 178 -20.04 -0.57 2.70
C ALA A 178 -19.40 -1.97 2.72
N TRP A 179 -18.07 -2.05 2.62
CA TRP A 179 -17.34 -3.33 2.67
C TRP A 179 -17.47 -4.03 4.02
N ARG A 180 -17.57 -3.28 5.12
CA ARG A 180 -17.70 -3.81 6.49
C ARG A 180 -19.14 -3.95 6.96
N ALA A 181 -20.13 -3.67 6.12
CA ALA A 181 -21.53 -3.77 6.49
C ALA A 181 -21.87 -5.14 7.11
N GLY A 182 -22.49 -5.14 8.30
CA GLY A 182 -22.78 -6.34 9.07
C GLY A 182 -21.58 -7.00 9.77
N ARG A 183 -20.40 -6.37 9.75
CA ARG A 183 -19.18 -6.80 10.46
C ARG A 183 -18.69 -5.66 11.36
N ARG A 184 -17.69 -5.95 12.22
CA ARG A 184 -17.07 -4.90 13.04
C ARG A 184 -16.57 -3.76 12.14
N GLU A 185 -16.97 -2.55 12.46
CA GLU A 185 -16.48 -1.36 11.77
C GLU A 185 -14.97 -1.17 11.97
N TRP A 186 -14.36 -0.50 11.00
CA TRP A 186 -12.98 -0.07 11.06
C TRP A 186 -12.94 1.44 11.24
N ASP A 187 -12.91 1.87 12.49
CA ASP A 187 -13.04 3.27 12.91
C ASP A 187 -11.70 4.03 12.92
N ARG A 188 -10.58 3.30 12.94
CA ARG A 188 -9.24 3.89 12.85
C ARG A 188 -8.77 4.09 11.41
N SER A 189 -9.34 3.36 10.48
CA SER A 189 -8.96 3.39 9.07
C SER A 189 -9.61 4.54 8.32
N GLU A 190 -8.84 5.18 7.47
CA GLU A 190 -9.33 6.17 6.52
C GLU A 190 -10.16 5.47 5.42
N ASN A 191 -11.39 5.94 5.20
CA ASN A 191 -12.25 5.38 4.18
C ASN A 191 -11.93 6.01 2.80
N PRO A 192 -11.48 5.24 1.79
CA PRO A 192 -11.05 5.78 0.50
C PRO A 192 -12.07 6.68 -0.19
N ILE A 193 -13.36 6.30 -0.16
CA ILE A 193 -14.42 7.07 -0.84
C ILE A 193 -14.52 8.51 -0.34
N LYS A 194 -14.19 8.77 0.94
CA LYS A 194 -14.20 10.11 1.53
C LYS A 194 -13.04 11.00 1.03
N TRP A 195 -12.02 10.39 0.44
CA TRP A 195 -10.86 11.10 -0.10
C TRP A 195 -10.97 11.35 -1.61
N ALA A 196 -11.97 10.76 -2.29
CA ALA A 196 -12.17 10.94 -3.72
C ALA A 196 -12.35 12.41 -4.13
N GLU A 197 -12.98 13.21 -3.29
CA GLU A 197 -13.20 14.65 -3.52
C GLU A 197 -11.92 15.50 -3.56
N ARG A 198 -10.81 14.97 -3.01
CA ARG A 198 -9.50 15.65 -2.91
C ARG A 198 -8.51 15.18 -3.96
N VAL A 199 -8.84 14.18 -4.76
CA VAL A 199 -7.96 13.69 -5.82
C VAL A 199 -7.78 14.75 -6.89
N GLY A 200 -6.54 15.02 -7.25
CA GLY A 200 -6.21 16.03 -8.27
C GLY A 200 -6.72 15.63 -9.66
N ALA A 201 -7.31 16.58 -10.40
CA ALA A 201 -7.87 16.32 -11.72
C ALA A 201 -6.86 15.81 -12.77
N SER A 202 -5.56 16.06 -12.56
CA SER A 202 -4.49 15.55 -13.43
C SER A 202 -4.11 14.08 -13.17
N THR A 203 -4.63 13.48 -12.09
CA THR A 203 -4.38 12.08 -11.76
C THR A 203 -5.29 11.18 -12.61
N LYS A 204 -4.74 10.09 -13.13
CA LYS A 204 -5.50 9.07 -13.87
C LYS A 204 -5.69 7.82 -13.02
N VAL A 205 -6.89 7.27 -12.99
CA VAL A 205 -7.20 6.11 -12.15
C VAL A 205 -7.90 5.02 -12.97
N VAL A 206 -7.42 3.78 -12.85
CA VAL A 206 -8.11 2.59 -13.35
C VAL A 206 -8.35 1.64 -12.20
N ALA A 207 -9.60 1.29 -11.93
CA ALA A 207 -9.95 0.27 -10.95
C ALA A 207 -10.33 -1.03 -11.69
N LEU A 208 -9.81 -2.17 -11.20
CA LEU A 208 -10.10 -3.49 -11.73
C LEU A 208 -10.58 -4.39 -10.59
N THR A 209 -11.64 -5.15 -10.82
CA THR A 209 -12.13 -6.11 -9.82
C THR A 209 -12.58 -7.38 -10.51
N GLY A 210 -12.24 -8.54 -9.94
CA GLY A 210 -12.73 -9.82 -10.42
C GLY A 210 -14.26 -9.91 -10.33
N ALA A 211 -14.91 -10.41 -11.37
CA ALA A 211 -16.36 -10.63 -11.34
C ALA A 211 -16.76 -11.72 -10.32
N ARG A 212 -15.81 -12.57 -9.93
CA ARG A 212 -15.96 -13.60 -8.90
C ARG A 212 -15.32 -13.19 -7.56
N ASP A 213 -15.06 -11.90 -7.37
CA ASP A 213 -14.54 -11.38 -6.09
C ASP A 213 -15.68 -11.28 -5.08
N ASP A 214 -15.73 -12.18 -4.13
CA ASP A 214 -16.71 -12.26 -3.06
C ASP A 214 -16.26 -11.54 -1.77
N ASN A 215 -15.05 -11.03 -1.74
CA ASN A 215 -14.51 -10.27 -0.61
C ASN A 215 -14.68 -8.76 -0.81
N THR A 216 -14.21 -8.23 -1.95
CA THR A 216 -14.35 -6.82 -2.32
C THR A 216 -15.18 -6.71 -3.58
N LEU A 217 -16.51 -6.66 -3.39
CA LEU A 217 -17.45 -6.64 -4.49
C LEU A 217 -17.16 -5.50 -5.48
N PRO A 218 -17.33 -5.72 -6.81
CA PRO A 218 -17.05 -4.72 -7.85
C PRO A 218 -17.68 -3.35 -7.61
N GLN A 219 -18.87 -3.31 -6.99
CA GLN A 219 -19.60 -2.08 -6.70
C GLN A 219 -18.82 -1.10 -5.80
N LEU A 220 -17.92 -1.60 -4.93
CA LEU A 220 -17.11 -0.74 -4.07
C LEU A 220 -16.13 0.11 -4.88
N ALA A 221 -15.49 -0.49 -5.87
CA ALA A 221 -14.57 0.21 -6.77
C ALA A 221 -15.32 1.07 -7.79
N GLN A 222 -16.48 0.63 -8.27
CA GLN A 222 -17.34 1.41 -9.17
C GLN A 222 -17.79 2.71 -8.52
N ALA A 223 -18.28 2.67 -7.28
CA ALA A 223 -18.70 3.86 -6.55
C ALA A 223 -17.56 4.87 -6.39
N TYR A 224 -16.34 4.40 -6.12
CA TYR A 224 -15.15 5.26 -6.02
C TYR A 224 -14.80 5.90 -7.38
N VAL A 225 -14.86 5.14 -8.47
CA VAL A 225 -14.62 5.66 -9.84
C VAL A 225 -15.67 6.70 -10.21
N GLU A 226 -16.94 6.50 -9.88
CA GLU A 226 -18.01 7.46 -10.11
C GLU A 226 -17.77 8.75 -9.32
N ALA A 227 -17.37 8.64 -8.04
CA ALA A 227 -17.01 9.80 -7.23
C ALA A 227 -15.83 10.59 -7.83
N LEU A 228 -14.82 9.92 -8.39
CA LEU A 228 -13.72 10.57 -9.08
C LEU A 228 -14.19 11.29 -10.36
N ARG A 229 -14.99 10.61 -11.19
CA ARG A 229 -15.51 11.17 -12.44
C ARG A 229 -16.37 12.40 -12.21
N SER A 230 -17.20 12.42 -11.16
CA SER A 230 -18.02 13.58 -10.80
C SER A 230 -17.19 14.83 -10.48
N ARG A 231 -15.89 14.65 -10.20
CA ARG A 231 -14.91 15.71 -9.93
C ARG A 231 -14.02 16.04 -11.13
N GLY A 232 -14.27 15.43 -12.30
CA GLY A 232 -13.48 15.64 -13.50
C GLY A 232 -12.15 14.88 -13.55
N VAL A 233 -11.94 13.90 -12.62
CA VAL A 233 -10.79 13.02 -12.66
C VAL A 233 -10.97 11.98 -13.76
N GLU A 234 -9.95 11.75 -14.60
CA GLU A 234 -9.94 10.67 -15.58
C GLU A 234 -9.88 9.33 -14.85
N ALA A 235 -11.03 8.64 -14.73
CA ALA A 235 -11.13 7.37 -14.01
C ALA A 235 -11.93 6.34 -14.82
N GLY A 236 -11.51 5.07 -14.74
CA GLY A 236 -12.12 3.92 -15.40
C GLY A 236 -12.34 2.75 -14.45
N PHE A 237 -13.35 1.93 -14.75
CA PHE A 237 -13.56 0.65 -14.06
C PHE A 237 -13.58 -0.48 -15.11
N LEU A 238 -12.89 -1.59 -14.79
CA LEU A 238 -12.87 -2.81 -15.59
C LEU A 238 -13.23 -4.01 -14.70
N SER A 239 -14.25 -4.76 -15.11
CA SER A 239 -14.55 -6.06 -14.52
C SER A 239 -13.71 -7.14 -15.18
N LEU A 240 -13.12 -8.03 -14.39
CA LEU A 240 -12.32 -9.18 -14.83
C LEU A 240 -13.18 -10.45 -14.74
N PRO A 241 -13.71 -10.97 -15.86
CA PRO A 241 -14.80 -11.98 -15.84
C PRO A 241 -14.47 -13.25 -15.08
N ASP A 242 -13.22 -13.71 -15.18
CA ASP A 242 -12.79 -14.99 -14.64
C ASP A 242 -12.03 -14.90 -13.32
N ASP A 243 -11.74 -13.68 -12.87
CA ASP A 243 -10.91 -13.46 -11.70
C ASP A 243 -11.71 -13.42 -10.39
N THR A 244 -11.05 -13.91 -9.36
CA THR A 244 -11.43 -13.82 -7.95
C THR A 244 -10.63 -12.71 -7.27
N HIS A 245 -10.87 -12.47 -5.97
CA HIS A 245 -10.07 -11.55 -5.17
C HIS A 245 -8.56 -11.80 -5.27
N ASN A 246 -8.16 -13.06 -5.18
CA ASN A 246 -6.74 -13.44 -5.12
C ASN A 246 -6.06 -13.54 -6.48
N SER A 247 -6.80 -13.75 -7.56
CA SER A 247 -6.22 -13.86 -8.91
C SER A 247 -6.14 -12.53 -9.64
N ALA A 248 -7.02 -11.58 -9.33
CA ALA A 248 -7.18 -10.32 -10.04
C ALA A 248 -5.86 -9.54 -10.24
N LEU A 249 -4.97 -9.52 -9.23
CA LEU A 249 -3.68 -8.83 -9.37
C LEU A 249 -2.76 -9.43 -10.44
N ARG A 250 -2.95 -10.72 -10.76
CA ARG A 250 -2.16 -11.43 -11.79
C ARG A 250 -2.81 -11.37 -13.17
N SER A 251 -3.98 -10.76 -13.29
CA SER A 251 -4.63 -10.56 -14.58
C SER A 251 -3.74 -9.74 -15.51
N PRO A 252 -3.58 -10.15 -16.79
CA PRO A 252 -2.85 -9.37 -17.79
C PRO A 252 -3.38 -7.94 -17.92
N GLU A 253 -4.66 -7.73 -17.64
CA GLU A 253 -5.32 -6.42 -17.71
C GLU A 253 -4.75 -5.42 -16.71
N VAL A 254 -4.21 -5.88 -15.59
CA VAL A 254 -3.52 -5.00 -14.62
C VAL A 254 -2.27 -4.39 -15.26
N LEU A 255 -1.44 -5.19 -15.91
CA LEU A 255 -0.24 -4.70 -16.58
C LEU A 255 -0.57 -3.86 -17.82
N ASN A 256 -1.63 -4.22 -18.56
CA ASN A 256 -2.15 -3.43 -19.67
C ASN A 256 -2.60 -2.04 -19.19
N ALA A 257 -3.31 -1.95 -18.08
CA ALA A 257 -3.71 -0.69 -17.47
C ALA A 257 -2.48 0.15 -17.07
N VAL A 258 -1.49 -0.45 -16.43
CA VAL A 258 -0.22 0.23 -16.09
C VAL A 258 0.45 0.78 -17.35
N ARG A 259 0.60 -0.05 -18.40
CA ARG A 259 1.21 0.37 -19.68
C ARG A 259 0.48 1.56 -20.30
N GLN A 260 -0.85 1.52 -20.35
CA GLN A 260 -1.66 2.62 -20.90
C GLN A 260 -1.50 3.92 -20.11
N LEU A 261 -1.43 3.84 -18.76
CA LEU A 261 -1.28 5.01 -17.91
C LEU A 261 0.12 5.64 -17.98
N LEU A 262 1.15 4.85 -18.29
CA LEU A 262 2.54 5.32 -18.45
C LEU A 262 2.86 5.83 -19.85
N THR A 263 2.08 5.46 -20.86
CA THR A 263 2.31 5.90 -22.24
C THR A 263 1.72 7.30 -22.44
N PRO A 264 2.52 8.30 -22.86
CA PRO A 264 1.99 9.61 -23.23
C PRO A 264 0.96 9.48 -24.37
N ARG A 265 -0.14 10.23 -24.28
CA ARG A 265 -1.09 10.38 -25.39
C ARG A 265 -0.59 11.45 -26.35
#